data_bf592fad0738d33a6fc04d37268b4b82
#
_entry.id   bf592fad0738d33a6fc04d37268b4b82
#
_cell.length_a   1.000
_cell.length_b   1.000
_cell.length_c   1.000
_cell.angle_alpha   90.00
_cell.angle_beta   90.00
_cell.angle_gamma   90.00
#
_symmetry.space_group_name_H-M   'P 1'
#
loop_
_entity.id
_entity.type
_entity.pdbx_description
1 polymer ?
#
loop_
_entity_poly.entity_id
_entity_poly.type
_entity_poly.pdbx_seq_one_letter_code
_entity_poly.pdbx_strand_id
1 'polypeptide(L)'
;MSPFHHLSRPALIGLAAALETGRLTAPFYAATLTGHVPAAMRNEVAAELEKLHQMGMTTEHMAYMLRLVAQERTLSQTNRDRIDLVWTGHEVFSSESRDTSIVVRELFSTAQSSVLISSYALDKGKKGKELFQVLADQMDANSDLQVRMFLNVQRPHRSEAPESVILREFAGTFRREVWPGARLPEVFHDPRSLSTETGPKTCLHAKCVVVDEERLFVTSANFTEAAHERNIEAGVLIADPVAAKAMRSQFEALVDRKILRRVPGL
;
A
#
# COMPACT_ATOMS: atom_id res chain seq x y z
N MET A 1 6.15 31.50 -2.05
CA MET A 1 6.92 30.23 -1.89
C MET A 1 8.37 30.58 -2.16
N SER A 2 9.32 30.07 -1.36
CA SER A 2 10.76 30.38 -1.58
C SER A 2 11.25 29.76 -2.89
N PRO A 3 12.13 30.46 -3.68
CA PRO A 3 12.68 29.94 -4.94
C PRO A 3 13.50 28.65 -4.76
N PHE A 4 13.97 28.34 -3.57
CA PHE A 4 14.68 27.09 -3.28
C PHE A 4 13.82 25.85 -3.53
N HIS A 5 12.49 25.96 -3.42
CA HIS A 5 11.57 24.86 -3.74
C HIS A 5 11.50 24.51 -5.23
N HIS A 6 12.06 25.32 -6.11
CA HIS A 6 12.12 25.05 -7.54
C HIS A 6 13.50 24.57 -8.01
N LEU A 7 14.50 24.58 -7.13
CA LEU A 7 15.85 24.06 -7.46
C LEU A 7 15.91 22.54 -7.38
N SER A 8 16.63 21.89 -8.26
CA SER A 8 16.90 20.46 -8.17
C SER A 8 17.74 20.12 -6.92
N ARG A 9 17.67 18.87 -6.44
CA ARG A 9 18.48 18.40 -5.31
C ARG A 9 20.00 18.62 -5.52
N PRO A 10 20.58 18.28 -6.70
CA PRO A 10 21.98 18.59 -6.97
C PRO A 10 22.31 20.07 -6.89
N ALA A 11 21.41 20.95 -7.40
CA ALA A 11 21.61 22.39 -7.32
C ALA A 11 21.58 22.90 -5.86
N LEU A 12 20.67 22.43 -5.03
CA LEU A 12 20.63 22.75 -3.59
C LEU A 12 21.90 22.34 -2.87
N ILE A 13 22.39 21.12 -3.12
CA ILE A 13 23.62 20.60 -2.52
C ILE A 13 24.85 21.40 -3.01
N GLY A 14 24.91 21.69 -4.30
CA GLY A 14 26.00 22.48 -4.89
C GLY A 14 26.04 23.91 -4.35
N LEU A 15 24.87 24.54 -4.19
CA LEU A 15 24.73 25.86 -3.60
C LEU A 15 25.15 25.87 -2.12
N ALA A 16 24.70 24.89 -1.35
CA ALA A 16 25.11 24.73 0.06
C ALA A 16 26.63 24.56 0.20
N ALA A 17 27.24 23.70 -0.63
CA ALA A 17 28.69 23.49 -0.61
C ALA A 17 29.47 24.75 -1.01
N ALA A 18 28.96 25.57 -1.92
CA ALA A 18 29.59 26.84 -2.31
C ALA A 18 29.55 27.87 -1.16
N LEU A 19 28.45 27.93 -0.41
CA LEU A 19 28.32 28.77 0.80
C LEU A 19 29.28 28.32 1.93
N GLU A 20 29.31 27.02 2.23
CA GLU A 20 30.17 26.44 3.27
C GLU A 20 31.66 26.64 3.00
N THR A 21 32.06 26.53 1.74
CA THR A 21 33.48 26.67 1.33
C THR A 21 33.90 28.13 1.09
N GLY A 22 33.02 29.09 1.31
CA GLY A 22 33.28 30.51 1.05
C GLY A 22 33.43 30.89 -0.41
N ARG A 23 33.12 29.99 -1.35
CA ARG A 23 33.12 30.29 -2.79
C ARG A 23 31.93 31.19 -3.18
N LEU A 24 30.90 31.23 -2.34
CA LEU A 24 29.74 32.10 -2.46
C LEU A 24 29.56 32.83 -1.14
N THR A 25 29.71 34.18 -1.18
CA THR A 25 29.57 35.06 -0.02
C THR A 25 28.73 36.27 -0.37
N ALA A 26 28.17 36.93 0.63
CA ALA A 26 27.44 38.19 0.42
C ALA A 26 28.43 39.30 -0.08
N PRO A 27 27.91 40.25 -0.88
CA PRO A 27 26.55 40.37 -1.38
C PRO A 27 26.24 39.38 -2.52
N PHE A 28 25.03 38.84 -2.53
CA PHE A 28 24.62 37.83 -3.51
C PHE A 28 24.01 38.46 -4.75
N TYR A 29 24.59 38.16 -5.92
CA TYR A 29 24.12 38.61 -7.23
C TYR A 29 23.87 37.44 -8.17
N ALA A 30 22.99 37.62 -9.14
CA ALA A 30 22.71 36.57 -10.14
C ALA A 30 23.98 36.06 -10.88
N ALA A 31 24.93 36.94 -11.09
CA ALA A 31 26.21 36.59 -11.74
C ALA A 31 27.06 35.65 -10.90
N THR A 32 27.07 35.80 -9.56
CA THR A 32 27.83 34.94 -8.64
C THR A 32 27.24 33.52 -8.53
N LEU A 33 25.97 33.34 -8.92
CA LEU A 33 25.27 32.06 -8.94
C LEU A 33 25.48 31.26 -10.24
N THR A 34 26.30 31.76 -11.17
CA THR A 34 26.61 31.05 -12.41
C THR A 34 27.34 29.74 -12.10
N GLY A 35 26.85 28.66 -12.70
CA GLY A 35 27.37 27.29 -12.42
C GLY A 35 26.73 26.59 -11.22
N HIS A 36 25.98 27.31 -10.37
CA HIS A 36 25.28 26.74 -9.19
C HIS A 36 23.75 26.69 -9.38
N VAL A 37 23.20 27.65 -10.13
CA VAL A 37 21.73 27.81 -10.29
C VAL A 37 21.40 27.99 -11.78
N PRO A 38 20.30 27.36 -12.28
CA PRO A 38 19.81 27.56 -13.65
C PRO A 38 19.59 29.04 -13.96
N ALA A 39 19.91 29.46 -15.17
CA ALA A 39 19.89 30.89 -15.58
C ALA A 39 18.56 31.57 -15.27
N ALA A 40 17.44 30.90 -15.53
CA ALA A 40 16.10 31.43 -15.31
C ALA A 40 15.79 31.77 -13.83
N MET A 41 16.50 31.17 -12.87
CA MET A 41 16.21 31.29 -11.44
C MET A 41 17.24 32.11 -10.66
N ARG A 42 18.34 32.52 -11.29
CA ARG A 42 19.45 33.18 -10.60
C ARG A 42 19.04 34.46 -9.89
N ASN A 43 18.21 35.28 -10.52
CA ASN A 43 17.75 36.54 -9.93
C ASN A 43 16.93 36.31 -8.66
N GLU A 44 15.98 35.38 -8.71
CA GLU A 44 15.12 35.06 -7.57
C GLU A 44 15.89 34.44 -6.42
N VAL A 45 16.81 33.51 -6.73
CA VAL A 45 17.66 32.84 -5.74
C VAL A 45 18.64 33.82 -5.10
N ALA A 46 19.26 34.72 -5.90
CA ALA A 46 20.14 35.75 -5.37
C ALA A 46 19.41 36.69 -4.43
N ALA A 47 18.22 37.16 -4.82
CA ALA A 47 17.40 38.04 -3.99
C ALA A 47 16.99 37.37 -2.67
N GLU A 48 16.65 36.07 -2.70
CA GLU A 48 16.28 35.34 -1.47
C GLU A 48 17.51 35.12 -0.57
N LEU A 49 18.68 34.78 -1.10
CA LEU A 49 19.91 34.65 -0.31
C LEU A 49 20.30 36.01 0.30
N GLU A 50 20.24 37.11 -0.44
CA GLU A 50 20.52 38.44 0.06
C GLU A 50 19.55 38.86 1.17
N LYS A 51 18.25 38.57 1.00
CA LYS A 51 17.23 38.79 2.02
C LYS A 51 17.53 38.00 3.30
N LEU A 52 17.90 36.73 3.19
CA LEU A 52 18.27 35.90 4.35
C LEU A 52 19.52 36.46 5.05
N HIS A 53 20.50 36.97 4.29
CA HIS A 53 21.67 37.64 4.81
C HIS A 53 21.30 38.90 5.61
N GLN A 54 20.43 39.73 5.04
CA GLN A 54 19.94 40.94 5.71
C GLN A 54 19.12 40.64 6.98
N MET A 55 18.51 39.45 7.07
CA MET A 55 17.86 38.95 8.28
C MET A 55 18.87 38.39 9.33
N GLY A 56 20.16 38.43 9.05
CA GLY A 56 21.23 37.97 9.95
C GLY A 56 21.62 36.50 9.84
N MET A 57 21.17 35.79 8.80
CA MET A 57 21.62 34.42 8.58
C MET A 57 23.06 34.40 8.05
N THR A 58 23.91 33.57 8.65
CA THR A 58 25.27 33.33 8.14
C THR A 58 25.25 32.37 6.94
N THR A 59 26.34 32.32 6.19
CA THR A 59 26.49 31.38 5.06
C THR A 59 26.35 29.93 5.50
N GLU A 60 26.82 29.59 6.70
CA GLU A 60 26.69 28.26 7.30
C GLU A 60 25.20 27.92 7.61
N HIS A 61 24.46 28.87 8.15
CA HIS A 61 23.02 28.67 8.41
C HIS A 61 22.23 28.50 7.11
N MET A 62 22.53 29.28 6.09
CA MET A 62 21.91 29.16 4.76
C MET A 62 22.24 27.80 4.13
N ALA A 63 23.51 27.37 4.22
CA ALA A 63 23.93 26.08 3.71
C ALA A 63 23.24 24.92 4.41
N TYR A 64 23.12 24.98 5.74
CA TYR A 64 22.38 23.99 6.52
C TYR A 64 20.90 23.92 6.11
N MET A 65 20.23 25.05 5.97
CA MET A 65 18.85 25.14 5.51
C MET A 65 18.68 24.51 4.11
N LEU A 66 19.59 24.82 3.16
CA LEU A 66 19.54 24.25 1.81
C LEU A 66 19.74 22.72 1.81
N ARG A 67 20.58 22.19 2.70
CA ARG A 67 20.73 20.75 2.91
C ARG A 67 19.47 20.10 3.47
N LEU A 68 18.79 20.74 4.42
CA LEU A 68 17.50 20.25 4.92
C LEU A 68 16.45 20.18 3.80
N VAL A 69 16.35 21.23 2.96
CA VAL A 69 15.43 21.23 1.81
C VAL A 69 15.79 20.13 0.80
N ALA A 70 17.09 19.90 0.56
CA ALA A 70 17.57 18.83 -0.31
C ALA A 70 17.27 17.43 0.26
N GLN A 71 17.37 17.27 1.58
CA GLN A 71 17.05 16.02 2.28
C GLN A 71 15.56 15.73 2.25
N GLU A 72 14.70 16.72 2.51
CA GLU A 72 13.25 16.59 2.44
C GLU A 72 12.80 16.14 1.04
N ARG A 73 13.44 16.63 -0.02
CA ARG A 73 13.16 16.16 -1.38
C ARG A 73 13.47 14.69 -1.59
N THR A 74 14.55 14.19 -0.98
CA THR A 74 14.87 12.77 -1.04
C THR A 74 13.80 11.95 -0.36
N LEU A 75 13.37 12.35 0.83
CA LEU A 75 12.28 11.70 1.56
C LEU A 75 10.95 11.75 0.82
N SER A 76 10.63 12.89 0.21
CA SER A 76 9.42 13.06 -0.59
C SER A 76 9.43 12.20 -1.86
N GLN A 77 10.57 12.04 -2.51
CA GLN A 77 10.72 11.17 -3.68
C GLN A 77 10.65 9.69 -3.28
N THR A 78 11.37 9.30 -2.21
CA THR A 78 11.28 7.95 -1.64
C THR A 78 9.84 7.61 -1.21
N ASN A 79 9.08 8.57 -0.69
CA ASN A 79 7.68 8.35 -0.32
C ASN A 79 6.77 8.20 -1.54
N ARG A 80 7.05 8.87 -2.66
CA ARG A 80 6.33 8.65 -3.93
C ARG A 80 6.62 7.28 -4.52
N ASP A 81 7.86 6.82 -4.44
CA ASP A 81 8.29 5.50 -4.92
C ASP A 81 7.72 4.35 -4.07
N ARG A 82 7.07 4.67 -2.94
CA ARG A 82 6.37 3.70 -2.07
C ARG A 82 4.91 3.48 -2.41
N ILE A 83 4.36 4.24 -3.34
CA ILE A 83 2.93 4.17 -3.68
C ILE A 83 2.79 3.92 -5.17
N ASP A 84 2.27 2.74 -5.52
CA ASP A 84 1.93 2.37 -6.89
C ASP A 84 0.42 2.40 -7.09
N LEU A 85 -0.02 3.01 -8.18
CA LEU A 85 -1.39 2.83 -8.68
C LEU A 85 -1.50 1.43 -9.28
N VAL A 86 -2.56 0.71 -8.91
CA VAL A 86 -2.84 -0.63 -9.43
C VAL A 86 -4.19 -0.63 -10.13
N TRP A 87 -4.25 -1.23 -11.32
CA TRP A 87 -5.41 -1.14 -12.19
C TRP A 87 -5.75 -2.49 -12.81
N THR A 88 -7.03 -2.75 -13.00
CA THR A 88 -7.54 -3.79 -13.88
C THR A 88 -8.44 -3.16 -14.94
N GLY A 89 -8.38 -3.63 -16.17
CA GLY A 89 -9.21 -3.18 -17.28
C GLY A 89 -8.40 -2.50 -18.39
N HIS A 90 -9.12 -1.82 -19.29
CA HIS A 90 -8.45 -1.14 -20.41
C HIS A 90 -7.52 -0.03 -19.90
N GLU A 91 -6.26 -0.13 -20.27
CA GLU A 91 -5.28 0.90 -20.00
C GLU A 91 -5.33 2.00 -21.08
N VAL A 92 -5.21 3.25 -20.63
CA VAL A 92 -5.00 4.39 -21.52
C VAL A 92 -3.49 4.60 -21.68
N PHE A 93 -3.03 4.79 -22.90
CA PHE A 93 -1.62 5.10 -23.20
C PHE A 93 -1.10 6.21 -22.28
N SER A 94 0.01 5.96 -21.57
CA SER A 94 0.67 6.81 -20.57
C SER A 94 0.24 6.63 -19.10
N SER A 95 -0.53 5.63 -18.74
CA SER A 95 -0.77 5.31 -17.33
C SER A 95 0.45 4.59 -16.72
N GLU A 96 1.00 5.11 -15.63
CA GLU A 96 2.05 4.44 -14.83
C GLU A 96 1.43 3.48 -13.81
N SER A 97 0.35 2.78 -14.18
CA SER A 97 -0.31 1.80 -13.32
C SER A 97 0.29 0.41 -13.47
N ARG A 98 0.20 -0.39 -12.41
CA ARG A 98 0.58 -1.81 -12.40
C ARG A 98 -0.67 -2.68 -12.52
N ASP A 99 -0.55 -3.83 -13.16
CA ASP A 99 -1.65 -4.80 -13.29
C ASP A 99 -1.96 -5.48 -11.95
N THR A 100 -3.26 -5.61 -11.61
CA THR A 100 -3.74 -6.19 -10.35
C THR A 100 -3.29 -7.64 -10.17
N SER A 101 -3.36 -8.46 -11.21
CA SER A 101 -3.00 -9.88 -11.13
C SER A 101 -1.50 -10.07 -10.92
N ILE A 102 -0.68 -9.22 -11.54
CA ILE A 102 0.77 -9.20 -11.37
C ILE A 102 1.14 -8.80 -9.95
N VAL A 103 0.54 -7.71 -9.44
CA VAL A 103 0.80 -7.22 -8.07
C VAL A 103 0.42 -8.26 -7.02
N VAL A 104 -0.75 -8.88 -7.13
CA VAL A 104 -1.18 -9.92 -6.18
C VAL A 104 -0.26 -11.13 -6.23
N ARG A 105 0.14 -11.58 -7.41
CA ARG A 105 1.08 -12.70 -7.56
C ARG A 105 2.45 -12.39 -6.96
N GLU A 106 2.97 -11.18 -7.17
CA GLU A 106 4.23 -10.72 -6.57
C GLU A 106 4.15 -10.68 -5.05
N LEU A 107 3.07 -10.11 -4.49
CA LEU A 107 2.84 -10.07 -3.06
C LEU A 107 2.84 -11.48 -2.45
N PHE A 108 2.18 -12.43 -3.08
CA PHE A 108 2.11 -13.80 -2.60
C PHE A 108 3.44 -14.56 -2.74
N SER A 109 4.15 -14.38 -3.86
CA SER A 109 5.42 -15.07 -4.10
C SER A 109 6.57 -14.58 -3.22
N THR A 110 6.48 -13.36 -2.70
CA THR A 110 7.52 -12.75 -1.89
C THR A 110 7.23 -12.79 -0.38
N ALA A 111 6.08 -13.34 0.02
CA ALA A 111 5.69 -13.45 1.44
C ALA A 111 6.63 -14.38 2.22
N GLN A 112 7.12 -13.92 3.38
CA GLN A 112 8.08 -14.66 4.20
C GLN A 112 7.48 -15.10 5.55
N SER A 113 6.74 -14.24 6.22
CA SER A 113 6.28 -14.46 7.60
C SER A 113 4.77 -14.42 7.74
N SER A 114 4.09 -13.50 7.06
CA SER A 114 2.66 -13.33 7.27
C SER A 114 1.94 -12.73 6.07
N VAL A 115 0.73 -13.25 5.79
CA VAL A 115 -0.19 -12.66 4.81
C VAL A 115 -1.57 -12.53 5.44
N LEU A 116 -2.12 -11.32 5.36
CA LEU A 116 -3.51 -11.06 5.67
C LEU A 116 -4.25 -10.71 4.38
N ILE A 117 -5.37 -11.36 4.12
CA ILE A 117 -6.22 -11.12 2.95
C ILE A 117 -7.63 -10.80 3.43
N SER A 118 -8.23 -9.73 2.91
CA SER A 118 -9.67 -9.50 3.06
C SER A 118 -10.34 -9.42 1.70
N SER A 119 -11.47 -10.12 1.54
CA SER A 119 -12.28 -10.09 0.31
C SER A 119 -13.76 -10.33 0.59
N TYR A 120 -14.59 -9.64 -0.18
CA TYR A 120 -16.04 -9.86 -0.12
C TYR A 120 -16.46 -11.11 -0.89
N ALA A 121 -15.86 -11.37 -2.04
CA ALA A 121 -16.16 -12.51 -2.88
C ALA A 121 -14.88 -13.26 -3.30
N LEU A 122 -15.02 -14.56 -3.52
CA LEU A 122 -13.98 -15.45 -4.00
C LEU A 122 -14.53 -16.28 -5.16
N ASP A 123 -13.69 -16.51 -6.16
CA ASP A 123 -13.98 -17.53 -7.17
C ASP A 123 -13.83 -18.94 -6.60
N LYS A 124 -14.50 -19.89 -7.26
CA LYS A 124 -14.50 -21.30 -6.93
C LYS A 124 -14.01 -22.15 -8.11
N GLY A 125 -13.70 -23.40 -7.84
CA GLY A 125 -13.21 -24.34 -8.86
C GLY A 125 -11.80 -23.98 -9.32
N LYS A 126 -11.51 -24.20 -10.60
CA LYS A 126 -10.18 -24.00 -11.16
C LYS A 126 -9.68 -22.56 -10.97
N LYS A 127 -10.50 -21.58 -11.31
CA LYS A 127 -10.15 -20.14 -11.21
C LYS A 127 -9.84 -19.70 -9.77
N GLY A 128 -10.66 -20.14 -8.80
CA GLY A 128 -10.39 -19.85 -7.39
C GLY A 128 -9.06 -20.41 -6.92
N LYS A 129 -8.76 -21.65 -7.30
CA LYS A 129 -7.47 -22.29 -6.96
C LYS A 129 -6.27 -21.61 -7.61
N GLU A 130 -6.37 -21.22 -8.87
CA GLU A 130 -5.29 -20.55 -9.60
C GLU A 130 -4.89 -19.21 -8.94
N LEU A 131 -5.86 -18.46 -8.40
CA LEU A 131 -5.58 -17.20 -7.71
C LEU A 131 -4.73 -17.38 -6.44
N PHE A 132 -4.92 -18.49 -5.72
CA PHE A 132 -4.23 -18.75 -4.47
C PHE A 132 -3.06 -19.74 -4.58
N GLN A 133 -2.80 -20.31 -5.78
CA GLN A 133 -1.80 -21.37 -5.95
C GLN A 133 -0.42 -20.93 -5.44
N VAL A 134 0.04 -19.74 -5.85
CA VAL A 134 1.37 -19.24 -5.46
C VAL A 134 1.48 -19.10 -3.94
N LEU A 135 0.45 -18.56 -3.28
CA LEU A 135 0.45 -18.40 -1.82
C LEU A 135 0.37 -19.74 -1.09
N ALA A 136 -0.41 -20.68 -1.62
CA ALA A 136 -0.53 -22.02 -1.05
C ALA A 136 0.80 -22.79 -1.16
N ASP A 137 1.48 -22.71 -2.29
CA ASP A 137 2.80 -23.33 -2.49
C ASP A 137 3.84 -22.71 -1.52
N GLN A 138 3.84 -21.40 -1.33
CA GLN A 138 4.69 -20.72 -0.34
C GLN A 138 4.38 -21.19 1.09
N MET A 139 3.11 -21.29 1.45
CA MET A 139 2.68 -21.73 2.76
C MET A 139 3.02 -23.21 3.01
N ASP A 140 2.94 -24.07 2.00
CA ASP A 140 3.31 -25.49 2.11
C ASP A 140 4.84 -25.67 2.21
N ALA A 141 5.63 -24.80 1.55
CA ALA A 141 7.09 -24.82 1.59
C ALA A 141 7.68 -24.16 2.85
N ASN A 142 7.01 -23.16 3.43
CA ASN A 142 7.47 -22.41 4.60
C ASN A 142 6.53 -22.60 5.78
N SER A 143 6.94 -23.42 6.77
CA SER A 143 6.13 -23.71 7.97
C SER A 143 5.82 -22.47 8.83
N ASP A 144 6.66 -21.45 8.77
CA ASP A 144 6.53 -20.25 9.60
C ASP A 144 5.60 -19.20 8.96
N LEU A 145 5.28 -19.34 7.67
CA LEU A 145 4.37 -18.44 6.99
C LEU A 145 2.93 -18.61 7.51
N GLN A 146 2.40 -17.56 8.10
CA GLN A 146 1.04 -17.48 8.61
C GLN A 146 0.12 -16.76 7.62
N VAL A 147 -0.97 -17.40 7.22
CA VAL A 147 -1.96 -16.82 6.34
C VAL A 147 -3.29 -16.69 7.05
N ARG A 148 -3.83 -15.47 7.12
CA ARG A 148 -5.13 -15.15 7.69
C ARG A 148 -6.03 -14.54 6.63
N MET A 149 -7.22 -15.09 6.46
CA MET A 149 -8.19 -14.61 5.48
C MET A 149 -9.46 -14.13 6.18
N PHE A 150 -9.88 -12.93 5.86
CA PHE A 150 -11.10 -12.29 6.36
C PHE A 150 -12.11 -12.24 5.23
N LEU A 151 -13.11 -13.11 5.30
CA LEU A 151 -13.99 -13.39 4.19
C LEU A 151 -15.45 -13.14 4.55
N ASN A 152 -16.21 -12.66 3.57
CA ASN A 152 -17.63 -12.51 3.75
C ASN A 152 -18.32 -13.87 3.57
N VAL A 153 -18.95 -14.35 4.63
CA VAL A 153 -19.81 -15.55 4.60
C VAL A 153 -21.24 -15.08 4.73
N GLN A 154 -22.06 -15.35 3.72
CA GLN A 154 -23.45 -14.91 3.69
C GLN A 154 -24.41 -16.05 3.95
N ARG A 155 -25.49 -15.75 4.68
CA ARG A 155 -26.65 -16.63 4.74
C ARG A 155 -27.32 -16.69 3.37
N PRO A 156 -27.57 -17.88 2.79
CA PRO A 156 -28.34 -17.99 1.55
C PRO A 156 -29.73 -17.36 1.69
N HIS A 157 -30.22 -16.81 0.60
CA HIS A 157 -31.53 -16.14 0.60
C HIS A 157 -32.63 -17.10 1.09
N ARG A 158 -33.43 -16.67 2.04
CA ARG A 158 -34.52 -17.45 2.68
C ARG A 158 -34.07 -18.73 3.40
N SER A 159 -32.79 -18.87 3.70
CA SER A 159 -32.28 -20.02 4.45
C SER A 159 -32.52 -19.84 5.96
N GLU A 160 -33.16 -20.81 6.58
CA GLU A 160 -33.33 -20.92 8.05
C GLU A 160 -32.27 -21.84 8.68
N ALA A 161 -31.32 -22.32 7.88
CA ALA A 161 -30.28 -23.21 8.37
C ALA A 161 -29.51 -22.60 9.56
N PRO A 162 -29.16 -23.38 10.59
CA PRO A 162 -28.30 -22.93 11.68
C PRO A 162 -26.96 -22.38 11.15
N GLU A 163 -26.40 -21.36 11.83
CA GLU A 163 -25.10 -20.79 11.49
C GLU A 163 -24.00 -21.87 11.35
N SER A 164 -23.99 -22.85 12.24
CA SER A 164 -23.03 -23.95 12.22
C SER A 164 -23.09 -24.80 10.94
N VAL A 165 -24.26 -24.92 10.33
CA VAL A 165 -24.43 -25.65 9.06
C VAL A 165 -23.85 -24.82 7.92
N ILE A 166 -24.19 -23.52 7.86
CA ILE A 166 -23.70 -22.61 6.82
C ILE A 166 -22.17 -22.51 6.86
N LEU A 167 -21.58 -22.38 8.06
CA LEU A 167 -20.13 -22.33 8.23
C LEU A 167 -19.43 -23.63 7.83
N ARG A 168 -20.05 -24.78 8.15
CA ARG A 168 -19.52 -26.09 7.72
C ARG A 168 -19.53 -26.26 6.21
N GLU A 169 -20.61 -25.86 5.57
CA GLU A 169 -20.74 -25.89 4.09
C GLU A 169 -19.71 -24.95 3.44
N PHE A 170 -19.57 -23.73 3.99
CA PHE A 170 -18.53 -22.80 3.56
C PHE A 170 -17.15 -23.38 3.69
N ALA A 171 -16.78 -23.93 4.86
CA ALA A 171 -15.48 -24.54 5.08
C ALA A 171 -15.21 -25.72 4.12
N GLY A 172 -16.22 -26.55 3.88
CA GLY A 172 -16.14 -27.64 2.91
C GLY A 172 -15.91 -27.15 1.49
N THR A 173 -16.63 -26.11 1.06
CA THR A 173 -16.46 -25.48 -0.25
C THR A 173 -15.09 -24.82 -0.38
N PHE A 174 -14.66 -24.08 0.63
CA PHE A 174 -13.35 -23.42 0.66
C PHE A 174 -12.22 -24.43 0.43
N ARG A 175 -12.21 -25.54 1.16
CA ARG A 175 -11.19 -26.60 1.02
C ARG A 175 -11.20 -27.27 -0.36
N ARG A 176 -12.38 -27.54 -0.91
CA ARG A 176 -12.48 -28.28 -2.17
C ARG A 176 -12.25 -27.40 -3.39
N GLU A 177 -12.71 -26.12 -3.32
CA GLU A 177 -12.91 -25.31 -4.52
C GLU A 177 -12.12 -23.99 -4.52
N VAL A 178 -11.57 -23.56 -3.37
CA VAL A 178 -10.87 -22.27 -3.27
C VAL A 178 -9.39 -22.45 -2.96
N TRP A 179 -9.09 -23.20 -1.89
CA TRP A 179 -7.70 -23.34 -1.44
C TRP A 179 -7.03 -24.57 -2.05
N PRO A 180 -5.89 -24.40 -2.76
CA PRO A 180 -5.22 -25.53 -3.43
C PRO A 180 -4.19 -26.27 -2.57
N GLY A 181 -3.67 -25.64 -1.48
CA GLY A 181 -2.58 -26.17 -0.67
C GLY A 181 -3.00 -27.23 0.36
N ALA A 182 -2.03 -27.95 0.90
CA ALA A 182 -2.24 -28.94 1.95
C ALA A 182 -2.47 -28.26 3.32
N ARG A 183 -1.69 -27.21 3.65
CA ARG A 183 -1.92 -26.37 4.81
C ARG A 183 -3.04 -25.39 4.55
N LEU A 184 -3.95 -25.27 5.51
CA LEU A 184 -5.09 -24.34 5.42
C LEU A 184 -4.75 -23.01 6.11
N PRO A 185 -5.16 -21.87 5.53
CA PRO A 185 -5.11 -20.59 6.22
C PRO A 185 -6.13 -20.54 7.36
N GLU A 186 -5.92 -19.65 8.32
CA GLU A 186 -6.97 -19.29 9.27
C GLU A 186 -7.99 -18.38 8.56
N VAL A 187 -9.27 -18.77 8.61
CA VAL A 187 -10.34 -18.00 7.97
C VAL A 187 -11.28 -17.44 9.01
N PHE A 188 -11.57 -16.14 8.89
CA PHE A 188 -12.46 -15.39 9.77
C PHE A 188 -13.65 -14.81 9.00
N HIS A 189 -14.79 -14.68 9.68
CA HIS A 189 -16.02 -14.11 9.13
C HIS A 189 -16.69 -13.15 10.11
N ASP A 190 -17.58 -12.32 9.62
CA ASP A 190 -18.47 -11.50 10.45
C ASP A 190 -19.77 -12.27 10.74
N PRO A 191 -20.03 -12.69 11.98
CA PRO A 191 -21.23 -13.46 12.30
C PRO A 191 -22.54 -12.66 12.08
N ARG A 192 -22.48 -11.32 12.06
CA ARG A 192 -23.66 -10.48 11.81
C ARG A 192 -24.22 -10.64 10.39
N SER A 193 -23.38 -11.07 9.43
CA SER A 193 -23.81 -11.40 8.06
C SER A 193 -24.72 -12.63 8.00
N LEU A 194 -24.67 -13.47 9.04
CA LEU A 194 -25.46 -14.70 9.15
C LEU A 194 -26.74 -14.52 9.98
N SER A 195 -27.02 -13.31 10.48
CA SER A 195 -28.26 -13.04 11.25
C SER A 195 -29.52 -13.44 10.48
N THR A 196 -30.52 -13.93 11.20
CA THR A 196 -31.85 -14.21 10.68
C THR A 196 -32.79 -13.01 10.80
N GLU A 197 -32.37 -11.94 11.48
CA GLU A 197 -33.16 -10.73 11.65
C GLU A 197 -33.48 -10.08 10.31
N THR A 198 -34.67 -9.49 10.22
CA THR A 198 -35.13 -8.74 9.06
C THR A 198 -34.48 -7.34 9.07
N GLY A 199 -33.90 -6.91 7.96
CA GLY A 199 -33.29 -5.60 7.83
C GLY A 199 -31.98 -5.62 7.03
N PRO A 200 -31.31 -4.46 6.90
CA PRO A 200 -30.00 -4.38 6.24
C PRO A 200 -28.98 -5.21 7.01
N LYS A 201 -28.29 -6.12 6.31
CA LYS A 201 -27.26 -6.95 6.90
C LYS A 201 -25.89 -6.29 6.76
N THR A 202 -25.09 -6.41 7.81
CA THR A 202 -23.67 -6.07 7.71
C THR A 202 -22.94 -7.10 6.86
N CYS A 203 -21.89 -6.67 6.18
CA CYS A 203 -21.01 -7.56 5.44
C CYS A 203 -19.55 -7.13 5.60
N LEU A 204 -18.65 -8.08 5.53
CA LEU A 204 -17.24 -7.81 5.39
C LEU A 204 -16.98 -7.44 3.93
N HIS A 205 -16.75 -6.16 3.64
CA HIS A 205 -16.63 -5.64 2.27
C HIS A 205 -15.25 -5.05 1.96
N ALA A 206 -14.33 -5.04 2.94
CA ALA A 206 -12.95 -4.63 2.71
C ALA A 206 -12.26 -5.58 1.72
N LYS A 207 -11.42 -5.01 0.87
CA LYS A 207 -10.57 -5.75 -0.06
C LYS A 207 -9.16 -5.23 0.09
N CYS A 208 -8.32 -6.02 0.74
CA CYS A 208 -6.93 -5.67 0.95
C CYS A 208 -6.05 -6.90 1.15
N VAL A 209 -4.76 -6.70 0.93
CA VAL A 209 -3.69 -7.66 1.25
C VAL A 209 -2.65 -6.95 2.08
N VAL A 210 -2.22 -7.55 3.18
CA VAL A 210 -1.05 -7.10 3.95
C VAL A 210 -0.02 -8.23 3.92
N VAL A 211 1.21 -7.93 3.55
CA VAL A 211 2.31 -8.90 3.49
C VAL A 211 3.44 -8.44 4.40
N ASP A 212 3.86 -9.33 5.31
CA ASP A 212 5.01 -9.21 6.21
C ASP A 212 5.02 -7.94 7.08
N GLU A 213 3.85 -7.29 7.25
CA GLU A 213 3.71 -5.99 7.90
C GLU A 213 4.52 -4.87 7.23
N GLU A 214 4.89 -5.04 5.98
CA GLU A 214 5.69 -4.10 5.19
C GLU A 214 4.94 -3.51 4.01
N ARG A 215 4.04 -4.29 3.41
CA ARG A 215 3.30 -3.90 2.21
C ARG A 215 1.80 -4.05 2.42
N LEU A 216 1.07 -3.02 2.01
CA LEU A 216 -0.39 -2.96 2.05
C LEU A 216 -0.92 -2.70 0.64
N PHE A 217 -1.74 -3.60 0.13
CA PHE A 217 -2.52 -3.40 -1.09
C PHE A 217 -3.99 -3.19 -0.73
N VAL A 218 -4.56 -2.05 -1.08
CA VAL A 218 -5.99 -1.74 -0.92
C VAL A 218 -6.60 -1.61 -2.31
N THR A 219 -7.73 -2.24 -2.55
CA THR A 219 -8.32 -2.30 -3.89
C THR A 219 -9.85 -2.39 -3.87
N SER A 220 -10.48 -2.05 -4.96
CA SER A 220 -11.89 -2.38 -5.21
C SER A 220 -12.08 -3.83 -5.67
N ALA A 221 -11.02 -4.48 -6.17
CA ALA A 221 -11.04 -5.82 -6.71
C ALA A 221 -11.30 -6.90 -5.64
N ASN A 222 -12.28 -7.78 -5.89
CA ASN A 222 -12.43 -9.02 -5.16
C ASN A 222 -11.40 -10.07 -5.63
N PHE A 223 -11.22 -11.14 -4.87
CA PHE A 223 -10.41 -12.29 -5.31
C PHE A 223 -11.20 -13.17 -6.28
N THR A 224 -11.51 -12.60 -7.44
CA THR A 224 -12.19 -13.25 -8.55
C THR A 224 -11.44 -12.98 -9.86
N GLU A 225 -11.47 -13.91 -10.80
CA GLU A 225 -10.84 -13.73 -12.12
C GLU A 225 -11.41 -12.47 -12.82
N ALA A 226 -12.72 -12.27 -12.73
CA ALA A 226 -13.34 -11.09 -13.32
C ALA A 226 -12.75 -9.78 -12.79
N ALA A 227 -12.50 -9.68 -11.49
CA ALA A 227 -11.91 -8.48 -10.86
C ALA A 227 -10.41 -8.34 -11.16
N HIS A 228 -9.70 -9.43 -11.42
CA HIS A 228 -8.27 -9.40 -11.71
C HIS A 228 -7.95 -9.26 -13.21
N GLU A 229 -8.88 -9.55 -14.11
CA GLU A 229 -8.59 -9.62 -15.55
C GLU A 229 -9.54 -8.80 -16.45
N ARG A 230 -10.81 -8.55 -16.03
CA ARG A 230 -11.85 -8.04 -16.94
C ARG A 230 -12.58 -6.80 -16.50
N ASN A 231 -12.82 -6.65 -15.19
CA ASN A 231 -13.52 -5.49 -14.65
C ASN A 231 -12.62 -4.25 -14.71
N ILE A 232 -13.23 -3.08 -14.55
CA ILE A 232 -12.49 -1.88 -14.20
C ILE A 232 -12.39 -1.84 -12.68
N GLU A 233 -11.16 -2.03 -12.16
CA GLU A 233 -10.87 -2.00 -10.74
C GLU A 233 -9.67 -1.08 -10.49
N ALA A 234 -9.66 -0.40 -9.36
CA ALA A 234 -8.58 0.47 -8.96
C ALA A 234 -8.09 0.12 -7.56
N GLY A 235 -6.79 0.22 -7.36
CA GLY A 235 -6.15 -0.04 -6.08
C GLY A 235 -4.87 0.75 -5.91
N VAL A 236 -4.32 0.67 -4.70
CA VAL A 236 -3.06 1.30 -4.33
C VAL A 236 -2.22 0.28 -3.57
N LEU A 237 -1.00 0.02 -4.06
CA LEU A 237 0.01 -0.70 -3.33
C LEU A 237 0.88 0.29 -2.57
N ILE A 238 1.00 0.11 -1.26
CA ILE A 238 1.73 0.98 -0.35
C ILE A 238 2.84 0.16 0.32
N ALA A 239 4.09 0.48 0.04
CA ALA A 239 5.26 -0.09 0.70
C ALA A 239 5.62 0.74 1.94
N ASP A 240 4.79 0.66 2.98
CA ASP A 240 4.96 1.39 4.24
C ASP A 240 4.59 0.50 5.43
N PRO A 241 5.56 0.15 6.30
CA PRO A 241 5.31 -0.68 7.46
C PRO A 241 4.30 -0.09 8.45
N VAL A 242 4.19 1.24 8.55
CA VAL A 242 3.24 1.88 9.46
C VAL A 242 1.81 1.64 8.98
N ALA A 243 1.55 1.86 7.70
CA ALA A 243 0.25 1.61 7.08
C ALA A 243 -0.12 0.11 7.11
N ALA A 244 0.85 -0.76 6.80
CA ALA A 244 0.66 -2.21 6.78
C ALA A 244 0.31 -2.76 8.18
N LYS A 245 1.09 -2.37 9.21
CA LYS A 245 0.83 -2.73 10.62
C LYS A 245 -0.50 -2.18 11.13
N ALA A 246 -0.83 -0.93 10.79
CA ALA A 246 -2.10 -0.33 11.19
C ALA A 246 -3.29 -1.10 10.63
N MET A 247 -3.26 -1.48 9.34
CA MET A 247 -4.33 -2.28 8.72
C MET A 247 -4.44 -3.65 9.38
N ARG A 248 -3.34 -4.35 9.59
CA ARG A 248 -3.32 -5.64 10.27
C ARG A 248 -3.91 -5.54 11.66
N SER A 249 -3.46 -4.58 12.47
CA SER A 249 -3.92 -4.36 13.84
C SER A 249 -5.43 -4.10 13.93
N GLN A 250 -6.04 -3.44 12.93
CA GLN A 250 -7.48 -3.26 12.88
C GLN A 250 -8.22 -4.60 12.78
N PHE A 251 -7.79 -5.49 11.87
CA PHE A 251 -8.41 -6.81 11.75
C PHE A 251 -8.19 -7.68 12.99
N GLU A 252 -6.98 -7.67 13.56
CA GLU A 252 -6.67 -8.41 14.79
C GLU A 252 -7.51 -7.92 15.97
N ALA A 253 -7.66 -6.61 16.14
CA ALA A 253 -8.53 -6.04 17.17
C ALA A 253 -10.01 -6.44 17.01
N LEU A 254 -10.50 -6.63 15.78
CA LEU A 254 -11.84 -7.16 15.53
C LEU A 254 -11.98 -8.62 15.93
N VAL A 255 -10.92 -9.43 15.75
CA VAL A 255 -10.87 -10.83 16.21
C VAL A 255 -10.83 -10.89 17.73
N ASP A 256 -9.96 -10.11 18.38
CA ASP A 256 -9.81 -10.08 19.84
C ASP A 256 -11.11 -9.65 20.53
N ARG A 257 -11.83 -8.70 19.94
CA ARG A 257 -13.15 -8.27 20.42
C ARG A 257 -14.28 -9.23 20.04
N LYS A 258 -14.00 -10.35 19.35
CA LYS A 258 -14.96 -11.35 18.88
C LYS A 258 -16.02 -10.81 17.91
N ILE A 259 -15.74 -9.65 17.28
CA ILE A 259 -16.55 -9.09 16.20
C ILE A 259 -16.37 -9.94 14.93
N LEU A 260 -15.14 -10.32 14.63
CA LEU A 260 -14.85 -11.35 13.63
C LEU A 260 -14.53 -12.67 14.34
N ARG A 261 -15.03 -13.77 13.81
CA ARG A 261 -14.87 -15.10 14.40
C ARG A 261 -14.26 -16.06 13.40
N ARG A 262 -13.43 -16.96 13.91
CA ARG A 262 -12.82 -18.02 13.11
C ARG A 262 -13.89 -18.96 12.58
N VAL A 263 -13.80 -19.33 11.31
CA VAL A 263 -14.63 -20.37 10.70
C VAL A 263 -14.19 -21.73 11.23
N PRO A 264 -15.10 -22.52 11.84
CA PRO A 264 -14.73 -23.82 12.38
C PRO A 264 -14.15 -24.74 11.30
N GLY A 265 -12.96 -25.27 11.57
CA GLY A 265 -12.26 -26.19 10.67
C GLY A 265 -11.37 -25.52 9.61
N LEU A 266 -11.26 -24.18 9.62
CA LEU A 266 -10.30 -23.44 8.80
C LEU A 266 -9.36 -22.64 9.69
#